data_1a13c6a2ee3ca6a993c6ffae497b7af8
#
_entry.id   1a13c6a2ee3ca6a993c6ffae497b7af8
#
_cell.length_a   1.000
_cell.length_b   1.000
_cell.length_c   1.000
_cell.angle_alpha   90.00
_cell.angle_beta   90.00
_cell.angle_gamma   90.00
#
_symmetry.space_group_name_H-M   'P 1'
#
loop_
_entity.id
_entity.type
_entity.pdbx_description
1 polymer ?
#
loop_
_entity_poly.entity_id
_entity_poly.type
_entity_poly.pdbx_seq_one_letter_code
_entity_poly.pdbx_strand_id
1 'polypeptide(L)'
;MKKILFKGVGSAVPTPFDENGVNISEFRKFLQFQIDNNVDALIVCGTTGESSTMTRDEKIIAINCALEVANEKIPVIVGTGSNNTREAIEMSEIAERLGANGILVVTPYYNKTTQRGLIAHYKAIAESVSLPIILYNVPSRTGVNIEPQTCLELSKIDNIVAIKEASGNISQVAQISNLCGDNLYIYSGNDDQIVPICSLGGIGVISVLSNIKPKFVHDMVYDFLDGNIDKARKMQLNILPLINSLFSEVNPIPVKYALNELGFNFGVPRLPLVEFSDTNKKVLRQYLKTDYYI
;
A
#
# COMPACT_ATOMS: atom_id res chain seq x y z
N MET A 1 1.86 -22.25 -9.43
CA MET A 1 1.73 -20.77 -9.42
C MET A 1 1.06 -20.34 -8.14
N LYS A 2 1.54 -19.31 -7.51
CA LYS A 2 0.94 -18.71 -6.31
C LYS A 2 -0.41 -18.05 -6.63
N LYS A 3 -1.26 -17.88 -5.61
CA LYS A 3 -2.54 -17.16 -5.75
C LYS A 3 -2.27 -15.67 -5.98
N ILE A 4 -2.76 -15.13 -7.08
CA ILE A 4 -2.77 -13.67 -7.30
C ILE A 4 -3.94 -13.09 -6.49
N LEU A 5 -3.65 -12.16 -5.58
CA LEU A 5 -4.70 -11.47 -4.80
C LEU A 5 -5.46 -10.45 -5.65
N PHE A 6 -4.73 -9.67 -6.43
CA PHE A 6 -5.27 -8.74 -7.44
C PHE A 6 -4.20 -8.45 -8.50
N LYS A 7 -4.61 -7.95 -9.65
CA LYS A 7 -3.76 -7.26 -10.62
C LYS A 7 -4.21 -5.79 -10.65
N GLY A 8 -3.32 -4.90 -11.03
CA GLY A 8 -3.71 -3.49 -11.18
C GLY A 8 -3.39 -2.67 -9.93
N VAL A 9 -4.39 -2.00 -9.36
CA VAL A 9 -4.21 -0.96 -8.34
C VAL A 9 -4.81 -1.37 -7.00
N GLY A 10 -3.94 -1.56 -6.02
CA GLY A 10 -4.33 -1.59 -4.62
C GLY A 10 -4.20 -0.19 -4.01
N SER A 11 -5.28 0.37 -3.52
CA SER A 11 -5.23 1.68 -2.87
C SER A 11 -4.77 1.55 -1.42
N ALA A 12 -3.62 2.18 -1.09
CA ALA A 12 -3.17 2.29 0.30
C ALA A 12 -3.98 3.39 1.00
N VAL A 13 -5.14 3.02 1.55
CA VAL A 13 -6.12 3.99 2.04
C VAL A 13 -5.70 4.66 3.34
N PRO A 14 -5.80 5.99 3.45
CA PRO A 14 -5.66 6.70 4.71
C PRO A 14 -6.91 6.50 5.58
N THR A 15 -6.75 6.64 6.89
CA THR A 15 -7.86 6.55 7.84
C THR A 15 -8.35 7.95 8.22
N PRO A 16 -9.63 8.30 8.02
CA PRO A 16 -10.16 9.55 8.52
C PRO A 16 -10.37 9.48 10.04
N PHE A 17 -9.96 10.54 10.74
CA PHE A 17 -10.13 10.66 12.18
C PHE A 17 -10.95 11.90 12.54
N ASP A 18 -11.74 11.77 13.59
CA ASP A 18 -12.41 12.86 14.28
C ASP A 18 -12.11 12.81 15.80
N GLU A 19 -12.82 13.58 16.61
CA GLU A 19 -12.68 13.62 18.06
C GLU A 19 -13.03 12.31 18.77
N ASN A 20 -13.80 11.43 18.12
CA ASN A 20 -14.25 10.15 18.64
C ASN A 20 -13.39 8.96 18.16
N GLY A 21 -12.39 9.19 17.30
CA GLY A 21 -11.53 8.15 16.76
C GLY A 21 -11.63 8.02 15.25
N VAL A 22 -11.91 6.81 14.74
CA VAL A 22 -12.11 6.59 13.30
C VAL A 22 -13.46 7.15 12.85
N ASN A 23 -13.47 8.11 11.92
CA ASN A 23 -14.69 8.61 11.32
C ASN A 23 -15.27 7.61 10.30
N ILE A 24 -16.09 6.70 10.78
CA ILE A 24 -16.65 5.58 9.99
C ILE A 24 -17.47 6.07 8.81
N SER A 25 -18.26 7.14 9.01
CA SER A 25 -19.14 7.69 7.96
C SER A 25 -18.32 8.19 6.76
N GLU A 26 -17.28 8.95 7.04
CA GLU A 26 -16.40 9.48 6.00
C GLU A 26 -15.54 8.37 5.37
N PHE A 27 -15.09 7.41 6.20
CA PHE A 27 -14.31 6.28 5.70
C PHE A 27 -15.14 5.44 4.72
N ARG A 28 -16.38 5.12 5.05
CA ARG A 28 -17.32 4.39 4.17
C ARG A 28 -17.53 5.12 2.83
N LYS A 29 -17.78 6.42 2.87
CA LYS A 29 -17.93 7.26 1.67
C LYS A 29 -16.66 7.22 0.80
N PHE A 30 -15.51 7.33 1.41
CA PHE A 30 -14.23 7.31 0.70
C PHE A 30 -13.90 5.94 0.09
N LEU A 31 -14.12 4.86 0.83
CA LEU A 31 -13.92 3.51 0.33
C LEU A 31 -14.82 3.21 -0.88
N GLN A 32 -16.10 3.65 -0.82
CA GLN A 32 -17.01 3.53 -1.95
C GLN A 32 -16.49 4.33 -3.17
N PHE A 33 -16.00 5.55 -2.95
CA PHE A 33 -15.38 6.35 -4.02
C PHE A 33 -14.21 5.62 -4.69
N GLN A 34 -13.35 4.92 -3.92
CA GLN A 34 -12.24 4.13 -4.47
C GLN A 34 -12.78 3.00 -5.37
N ILE A 35 -13.77 2.26 -4.90
CA ILE A 35 -14.39 1.15 -5.65
C ILE A 35 -15.04 1.66 -6.94
N ASP A 36 -15.84 2.74 -6.86
CA ASP A 36 -16.54 3.33 -8.01
C ASP A 36 -15.57 3.88 -9.07
N ASN A 37 -14.30 4.09 -8.71
CA ASN A 37 -13.24 4.54 -9.60
C ASN A 37 -12.21 3.45 -9.93
N ASN A 38 -12.64 2.18 -9.89
CA ASN A 38 -11.94 1.02 -10.42
C ASN A 38 -10.61 0.67 -9.73
N VAL A 39 -10.48 0.88 -8.40
CA VAL A 39 -9.36 0.24 -7.71
C VAL A 39 -9.60 -1.27 -7.62
N ASP A 40 -8.53 -2.06 -7.72
CA ASP A 40 -8.61 -3.51 -7.73
C ASP A 40 -8.47 -4.15 -6.34
N ALA A 41 -8.05 -3.35 -5.33
CA ALA A 41 -7.95 -3.79 -3.94
C ALA A 41 -7.95 -2.60 -2.98
N LEU A 42 -8.43 -2.82 -1.75
CA LEU A 42 -8.28 -1.86 -0.64
C LEU A 42 -7.22 -2.37 0.33
N ILE A 43 -6.21 -1.54 0.61
CA ILE A 43 -5.17 -1.85 1.60
C ILE A 43 -5.38 -0.96 2.83
N VAL A 44 -5.93 -1.55 3.90
CA VAL A 44 -6.27 -0.85 5.14
C VAL A 44 -5.23 -1.09 6.23
N CYS A 45 -5.16 -0.21 7.20
CA CYS A 45 -4.21 -0.30 8.33
C CYS A 45 -2.74 -0.42 7.89
N GLY A 46 -2.38 0.09 6.70
CA GLY A 46 -0.99 0.25 6.29
C GLY A 46 -0.37 1.54 6.87
N THR A 47 0.81 1.92 6.37
CA THR A 47 1.49 3.17 6.75
C THR A 47 0.63 4.41 6.46
N THR A 48 0.02 4.45 5.29
CA THR A 48 -0.88 5.54 4.87
C THR A 48 -2.12 5.63 5.76
N GLY A 49 -2.58 4.49 6.29
CA GLY A 49 -3.69 4.40 7.23
C GLY A 49 -3.37 4.78 8.67
N GLU A 50 -2.13 5.24 8.96
CA GLU A 50 -1.67 5.64 10.29
C GLU A 50 -1.81 4.52 11.34
N SER A 51 -1.63 3.26 10.97
CA SER A 51 -1.85 2.11 11.85
C SER A 51 -0.99 2.12 13.13
N SER A 52 0.16 2.80 13.13
CA SER A 52 1.04 2.92 14.30
C SER A 52 0.46 3.78 15.42
N THR A 53 -0.52 4.64 15.13
CA THR A 53 -1.21 5.50 16.12
C THR A 53 -2.64 5.05 16.40
N MET A 54 -3.08 3.96 15.79
CA MET A 54 -4.39 3.37 16.02
C MET A 54 -4.33 2.33 17.14
N THR A 55 -5.34 2.33 18.00
CA THR A 55 -5.59 1.24 18.92
C THR A 55 -6.01 -0.04 18.20
N ARG A 56 -5.97 -1.18 18.86
CA ARG A 56 -6.46 -2.45 18.30
C ARG A 56 -7.94 -2.36 17.88
N ASP A 57 -8.76 -1.74 18.71
CA ASP A 57 -10.20 -1.58 18.43
C ASP A 57 -10.45 -0.68 17.22
N GLU A 58 -9.72 0.42 17.08
CA GLU A 58 -9.80 1.29 15.91
C GLU A 58 -9.40 0.55 14.62
N LYS A 59 -8.38 -0.32 14.68
CA LYS A 59 -8.01 -1.16 13.52
C LYS A 59 -9.14 -2.13 13.17
N ILE A 60 -9.76 -2.79 14.15
CA ILE A 60 -10.89 -3.69 13.95
C ILE A 60 -12.08 -2.94 13.31
N ILE A 61 -12.39 -1.75 13.81
CA ILE A 61 -13.44 -0.88 13.24
C ILE A 61 -13.14 -0.55 11.77
N ALA A 62 -11.92 -0.12 11.45
CA ALA A 62 -11.53 0.22 10.09
C ALA A 62 -11.56 -1.00 9.14
N ILE A 63 -11.11 -2.17 9.61
CA ILE A 63 -11.15 -3.42 8.85
C ILE A 63 -12.59 -3.82 8.54
N ASN A 64 -13.47 -3.85 9.55
CA ASN A 64 -14.88 -4.19 9.36
C ASN A 64 -15.57 -3.24 8.39
N CYS A 65 -15.34 -1.93 8.53
CA CYS A 65 -15.88 -0.93 7.61
C CYS A 65 -15.44 -1.21 6.15
N ALA A 66 -14.17 -1.55 5.95
CA ALA A 66 -13.66 -1.85 4.61
C ALA A 66 -14.24 -3.14 4.03
N LEU A 67 -14.36 -4.20 4.83
CA LEU A 67 -14.97 -5.46 4.41
C LEU A 67 -16.45 -5.30 4.04
N GLU A 68 -17.21 -4.57 4.85
CA GLU A 68 -18.61 -4.26 4.56
C GLU A 68 -18.79 -3.46 3.25
N VAL A 69 -17.95 -2.45 3.02
CA VAL A 69 -18.03 -1.62 1.80
C VAL A 69 -17.56 -2.39 0.57
N ALA A 70 -16.48 -3.14 0.70
CA ALA A 70 -15.97 -3.98 -0.39
C ALA A 70 -16.98 -5.05 -0.82
N ASN A 71 -17.73 -5.59 0.14
CA ASN A 71 -18.82 -6.55 -0.09
C ASN A 71 -18.44 -7.63 -1.13
N GLU A 72 -17.26 -8.22 -0.95
CA GLU A 72 -16.66 -9.25 -1.82
C GLU A 72 -16.39 -8.84 -3.28
N LYS A 73 -16.66 -7.58 -3.67
CA LYS A 73 -16.41 -7.09 -5.04
C LYS A 73 -14.93 -6.98 -5.35
N ILE A 74 -14.14 -6.53 -4.38
CA ILE A 74 -12.68 -6.42 -4.47
C ILE A 74 -12.04 -6.88 -3.16
N PRO A 75 -10.81 -7.41 -3.17
CA PRO A 75 -10.15 -7.87 -1.96
C PRO A 75 -9.79 -6.72 -1.01
N VAL A 76 -9.94 -7.00 0.28
CA VAL A 76 -9.45 -6.17 1.38
C VAL A 76 -8.20 -6.81 1.95
N ILE A 77 -7.10 -6.08 1.94
CA ILE A 77 -5.79 -6.51 2.44
C ILE A 77 -5.44 -5.66 3.65
N VAL A 78 -5.11 -6.32 4.76
CA VAL A 78 -4.89 -5.65 6.05
C VAL A 78 -3.40 -5.53 6.35
N GLY A 79 -2.94 -4.34 6.70
CA GLY A 79 -1.60 -4.11 7.25
C GLY A 79 -1.51 -4.66 8.68
N THR A 80 -0.74 -5.73 8.88
CA THR A 80 -0.59 -6.40 10.18
C THR A 80 0.84 -6.42 10.70
N GLY A 81 1.80 -5.91 9.89
CA GLY A 81 3.22 -5.92 10.26
C GLY A 81 3.54 -5.09 11.50
N SER A 82 4.44 -5.61 12.32
CA SER A 82 4.98 -4.97 13.52
C SER A 82 6.46 -5.32 13.67
N ASN A 83 7.18 -4.53 14.45
CA ASN A 83 8.55 -4.85 14.88
C ASN A 83 8.59 -5.85 16.06
N ASN A 84 7.43 -6.31 16.50
CA ASN A 84 7.22 -7.39 17.45
C ASN A 84 6.49 -8.54 16.74
N THR A 85 7.17 -9.67 16.55
CA THR A 85 6.62 -10.83 15.82
C THR A 85 5.30 -11.32 16.42
N ARG A 86 5.16 -11.30 17.76
CA ARG A 86 3.93 -11.70 18.43
C ARG A 86 2.75 -10.80 18.07
N GLU A 87 2.94 -9.48 18.07
CA GLU A 87 1.90 -8.52 17.66
C GLU A 87 1.52 -8.69 16.18
N ALA A 88 2.51 -8.94 15.33
CA ALA A 88 2.24 -9.21 13.92
C ALA A 88 1.40 -10.48 13.74
N ILE A 89 1.68 -11.54 14.50
CA ILE A 89 0.88 -12.77 14.52
C ILE A 89 -0.54 -12.48 15.02
N GLU A 90 -0.69 -11.87 16.20
CA GLU A 90 -1.99 -11.55 16.79
C GLU A 90 -2.88 -10.72 15.85
N MET A 91 -2.30 -9.70 15.20
CA MET A 91 -3.05 -8.88 14.25
C MET A 91 -3.39 -9.63 12.96
N SER A 92 -2.52 -10.54 12.52
CA SER A 92 -2.78 -11.38 11.34
C SER A 92 -3.92 -12.35 11.60
N GLU A 93 -3.94 -12.99 12.76
CA GLU A 93 -5.05 -13.86 13.20
C GLU A 93 -6.37 -13.09 13.36
N ILE A 94 -6.31 -11.84 13.84
CA ILE A 94 -7.50 -10.97 13.91
C ILE A 94 -8.01 -10.67 12.50
N ALA A 95 -7.14 -10.28 11.58
CA ALA A 95 -7.51 -10.00 10.19
C ALA A 95 -8.15 -11.23 9.52
N GLU A 96 -7.60 -12.43 9.76
CA GLU A 96 -8.16 -13.69 9.26
C GLU A 96 -9.57 -13.97 9.84
N ARG A 97 -9.73 -13.85 11.16
CA ARG A 97 -11.05 -14.05 11.81
C ARG A 97 -12.12 -13.04 11.34
N LEU A 98 -11.72 -11.84 10.96
CA LEU A 98 -12.63 -10.82 10.41
C LEU A 98 -12.99 -11.06 8.95
N GLY A 99 -12.29 -11.96 8.24
CA GLY A 99 -12.57 -12.29 6.85
C GLY A 99 -11.77 -11.48 5.82
N ALA A 100 -10.61 -10.93 6.20
CA ALA A 100 -9.70 -10.30 5.24
C ALA A 100 -9.28 -11.27 4.13
N ASN A 101 -8.99 -10.76 2.93
CA ASN A 101 -8.59 -11.56 1.79
C ASN A 101 -7.07 -11.80 1.74
N GLY A 102 -6.29 -11.04 2.49
CA GLY A 102 -4.84 -11.14 2.61
C GLY A 102 -4.28 -10.14 3.61
N ILE A 103 -3.00 -10.25 3.87
CA ILE A 103 -2.29 -9.35 4.78
C ILE A 103 -1.05 -8.74 4.14
N LEU A 104 -0.74 -7.50 4.51
CA LEU A 104 0.46 -6.77 4.14
C LEU A 104 1.36 -6.65 5.36
N VAL A 105 2.55 -7.24 5.31
CA VAL A 105 3.46 -7.33 6.46
C VAL A 105 4.75 -6.57 6.17
N VAL A 106 4.90 -5.39 6.81
CA VAL A 106 6.13 -4.60 6.74
C VAL A 106 7.26 -5.27 7.53
N THR A 107 8.51 -5.09 7.06
CA THR A 107 9.69 -5.55 7.81
C THR A 107 9.74 -4.95 9.22
N PRO A 108 10.31 -5.66 10.21
CA PRO A 108 10.55 -5.08 11.53
C PRO A 108 11.35 -3.79 11.45
N TYR A 109 10.81 -2.72 11.98
CA TYR A 109 11.41 -1.38 12.00
C TYR A 109 12.02 -1.08 13.38
N TYR A 110 12.93 -0.12 13.45
CA TYR A 110 13.58 0.34 14.66
C TYR A 110 14.56 -0.68 15.28
N ASN A 111 14.09 -1.78 15.87
CA ASN A 111 14.93 -2.85 16.45
C ASN A 111 15.64 -3.66 15.36
N LYS A 112 15.23 -3.57 14.08
CA LYS A 112 15.83 -4.20 12.91
C LYS A 112 16.01 -5.71 13.07
N THR A 113 16.61 -6.34 12.09
CA THR A 113 17.02 -7.75 12.18
C THR A 113 17.97 -8.09 11.02
N THR A 114 18.55 -9.30 11.04
CA THR A 114 19.32 -9.87 9.94
C THR A 114 18.42 -10.56 8.91
N GLN A 115 18.96 -10.93 7.74
CA GLN A 115 18.20 -11.68 6.72
C GLN A 115 17.66 -13.01 7.29
N ARG A 116 18.43 -13.71 8.11
CA ARG A 116 17.96 -14.92 8.81
C ARG A 116 16.81 -14.62 9.76
N GLY A 117 16.86 -13.49 10.46
CA GLY A 117 15.78 -13.04 11.34
C GLY A 117 14.53 -12.64 10.57
N LEU A 118 14.66 -12.03 9.37
CA LEU A 118 13.51 -11.77 8.48
C LEU A 118 12.83 -13.08 8.07
N ILE A 119 13.62 -14.09 7.65
CA ILE A 119 13.06 -15.39 7.29
C ILE A 119 12.30 -16.01 8.47
N ALA A 120 12.89 -16.01 9.67
CA ALA A 120 12.24 -16.53 10.87
C ALA A 120 10.95 -15.76 11.23
N HIS A 121 10.98 -14.43 11.15
CA HIS A 121 9.84 -13.55 11.43
C HIS A 121 8.67 -13.83 10.48
N TYR A 122 8.91 -13.80 9.18
CA TYR A 122 7.87 -14.04 8.19
C TYR A 122 7.36 -15.48 8.20
N LYS A 123 8.24 -16.45 8.46
CA LYS A 123 7.84 -17.85 8.61
C LYS A 123 6.89 -18.03 9.79
N ALA A 124 7.19 -17.46 10.96
CA ALA A 124 6.33 -17.53 12.13
C ALA A 124 4.93 -16.91 11.88
N ILE A 125 4.87 -15.79 11.14
CA ILE A 125 3.60 -15.18 10.75
C ILE A 125 2.86 -16.08 9.75
N ALA A 126 3.56 -16.62 8.75
CA ALA A 126 2.98 -17.47 7.72
C ALA A 126 2.40 -18.78 8.30
N GLU A 127 3.03 -19.32 9.35
CA GLU A 127 2.57 -20.52 10.06
C GLU A 127 1.33 -20.26 10.96
N SER A 128 1.04 -19.00 11.29
CA SER A 128 -0.07 -18.63 12.18
C SER A 128 -1.40 -18.41 11.46
N VAL A 129 -1.39 -18.19 10.14
CA VAL A 129 -2.58 -17.89 9.33
C VAL A 129 -2.56 -18.62 7.98
N SER A 130 -3.74 -18.83 7.42
CA SER A 130 -3.89 -19.35 6.05
C SER A 130 -3.96 -18.24 4.99
N LEU A 131 -4.09 -16.99 5.41
CA LEU A 131 -4.20 -15.85 4.50
C LEU A 131 -2.96 -15.68 3.62
N PRO A 132 -3.16 -15.27 2.36
CA PRO A 132 -2.06 -14.83 1.51
C PRO A 132 -1.34 -13.62 2.10
N ILE A 133 0.00 -13.65 2.08
CA ILE A 133 0.87 -12.63 2.65
C ILE A 133 1.57 -11.87 1.53
N ILE A 134 1.49 -10.55 1.58
CA ILE A 134 2.32 -9.63 0.80
C ILE A 134 3.44 -9.12 1.72
N LEU A 135 4.69 -9.44 1.40
CA LEU A 135 5.85 -8.84 2.06
C LEU A 135 5.88 -7.34 1.77
N TYR A 136 6.28 -6.50 2.73
CA TYR A 136 6.45 -5.08 2.45
C TYR A 136 7.86 -4.62 2.76
N ASN A 137 8.59 -4.30 1.69
CA ASN A 137 9.97 -3.84 1.74
C ASN A 137 10.04 -2.31 1.54
N VAL A 138 10.40 -1.58 2.60
CA VAL A 138 10.52 -0.11 2.58
C VAL A 138 11.68 0.38 3.44
N PRO A 139 12.92 0.14 3.00
CA PRO A 139 14.13 0.40 3.81
C PRO A 139 14.26 1.85 4.28
N SER A 140 13.75 2.82 3.52
CA SER A 140 13.76 4.24 3.89
C SER A 140 12.98 4.55 5.18
N ARG A 141 12.01 3.70 5.54
CA ARG A 141 11.21 3.82 6.77
C ARG A 141 11.66 2.88 7.87
N THR A 142 12.04 1.66 7.50
CA THR A 142 12.32 0.61 8.49
C THR A 142 13.79 0.49 8.85
N GLY A 143 14.68 0.93 7.97
CA GLY A 143 16.11 0.69 8.08
C GLY A 143 16.52 -0.77 7.83
N VAL A 144 15.61 -1.58 7.26
CA VAL A 144 15.83 -2.99 6.93
C VAL A 144 15.39 -3.23 5.49
N ASN A 145 16.26 -3.85 4.70
CA ASN A 145 15.97 -4.27 3.33
C ASN A 145 15.78 -5.79 3.27
N ILE A 146 14.78 -6.26 2.56
CA ILE A 146 14.65 -7.67 2.18
C ILE A 146 15.50 -7.88 0.94
N GLU A 147 16.61 -8.60 1.07
CA GLU A 147 17.49 -8.89 -0.04
C GLU A 147 16.87 -9.88 -1.04
N PRO A 148 17.23 -9.85 -2.34
CA PRO A 148 16.67 -10.75 -3.35
C PRO A 148 16.77 -12.23 -2.99
N GLN A 149 17.89 -12.65 -2.36
CA GLN A 149 18.05 -14.03 -1.91
C GLN A 149 17.09 -14.38 -0.77
N THR A 150 16.79 -13.43 0.10
CA THR A 150 15.80 -13.61 1.17
C THR A 150 14.38 -13.70 0.59
N CYS A 151 14.07 -12.92 -0.45
CA CYS A 151 12.82 -13.04 -1.20
C CYS A 151 12.68 -14.46 -1.80
N LEU A 152 13.74 -15.00 -2.39
CA LEU A 152 13.75 -16.37 -2.92
C LEU A 152 13.46 -17.39 -1.83
N GLU A 153 14.06 -17.29 -0.64
CA GLU A 153 13.77 -18.22 0.45
C GLU A 153 12.32 -18.09 0.95
N LEU A 154 11.82 -16.86 1.09
CA LEU A 154 10.45 -16.60 1.54
C LEU A 154 9.41 -17.03 0.49
N SER A 155 9.74 -16.95 -0.80
CA SER A 155 8.84 -17.39 -1.88
C SER A 155 8.55 -18.89 -1.87
N LYS A 156 9.32 -19.70 -1.15
CA LYS A 156 9.10 -21.14 -0.98
C LYS A 156 7.95 -21.43 0.01
N ILE A 157 7.55 -20.46 0.83
CA ILE A 157 6.46 -20.60 1.80
C ILE A 157 5.13 -20.37 1.07
N ASP A 158 4.21 -21.33 1.13
CA ASP A 158 3.03 -21.41 0.27
C ASP A 158 2.15 -20.18 0.29
N ASN A 159 1.87 -19.60 1.46
CA ASN A 159 1.01 -18.43 1.61
C ASN A 159 1.75 -17.09 1.52
N ILE A 160 3.06 -17.05 1.35
CA ILE A 160 3.78 -15.83 0.95
C ILE A 160 3.72 -15.72 -0.57
N VAL A 161 2.87 -14.82 -1.07
CA VAL A 161 2.49 -14.79 -2.49
C VAL A 161 3.06 -13.60 -3.27
N ALA A 162 3.39 -12.50 -2.58
CA ALA A 162 3.84 -11.29 -3.26
C ALA A 162 4.76 -10.44 -2.38
N ILE A 163 5.37 -9.45 -3.00
CA ILE A 163 6.10 -8.37 -2.33
C ILE A 163 5.62 -7.01 -2.85
N LYS A 164 5.33 -6.08 -1.91
CA LYS A 164 5.27 -4.65 -2.19
C LYS A 164 6.69 -4.10 -2.07
N GLU A 165 7.29 -3.79 -3.22
CA GLU A 165 8.67 -3.31 -3.30
C GLU A 165 8.72 -1.78 -3.34
N ALA A 166 9.25 -1.18 -2.30
CA ALA A 166 9.37 0.26 -2.12
C ALA A 166 10.78 0.70 -1.72
N SER A 167 11.80 -0.07 -2.11
CA SER A 167 13.20 0.30 -1.86
C SER A 167 13.68 1.45 -2.74
N GLY A 168 13.02 1.69 -3.89
CA GLY A 168 13.48 2.60 -4.92
C GLY A 168 14.60 2.02 -5.80
N ASN A 169 15.03 0.79 -5.56
CA ASN A 169 16.15 0.15 -6.28
C ASN A 169 15.62 -0.77 -7.39
N ILE A 170 15.52 -0.25 -8.60
CA ILE A 170 15.05 -0.98 -9.80
C ILE A 170 15.95 -2.20 -10.10
N SER A 171 17.25 -2.12 -9.84
CA SER A 171 18.15 -3.27 -10.02
C SER A 171 17.81 -4.41 -9.05
N GLN A 172 17.40 -4.10 -7.82
CA GLN A 172 16.92 -5.11 -6.87
C GLN A 172 15.60 -5.74 -7.34
N VAL A 173 14.68 -4.93 -7.89
CA VAL A 173 13.43 -5.44 -8.49
C VAL A 173 13.73 -6.46 -9.58
N ALA A 174 14.66 -6.16 -10.49
CA ALA A 174 15.06 -7.07 -11.56
C ALA A 174 15.64 -8.39 -11.00
N GLN A 175 16.44 -8.31 -9.93
CA GLN A 175 16.99 -9.51 -9.27
C GLN A 175 15.89 -10.35 -8.61
N ILE A 176 14.94 -9.73 -7.91
CA ILE A 176 13.80 -10.43 -7.30
C ILE A 176 12.96 -11.12 -8.38
N SER A 177 12.63 -10.41 -9.46
CA SER A 177 11.87 -10.97 -10.58
C SER A 177 12.58 -12.17 -11.19
N ASN A 178 13.89 -12.07 -11.46
CA ASN A 178 14.68 -13.15 -12.04
C ASN A 178 14.80 -14.37 -11.11
N LEU A 179 14.97 -14.18 -9.80
CA LEU A 179 15.16 -15.27 -8.86
C LEU A 179 13.85 -15.97 -8.47
N CYS A 180 12.78 -15.20 -8.28
CA CYS A 180 11.54 -15.73 -7.74
C CYS A 180 10.54 -16.14 -8.84
N GLY A 181 10.59 -15.50 -10.01
CA GLY A 181 9.61 -15.75 -11.09
C GLY A 181 8.17 -15.69 -10.58
N ASP A 182 7.35 -16.65 -11.00
CA ASP A 182 5.93 -16.73 -10.61
C ASP A 182 5.69 -17.19 -9.16
N ASN A 183 6.75 -17.41 -8.37
CA ASN A 183 6.63 -17.79 -6.97
C ASN A 183 6.53 -16.58 -6.01
N LEU A 184 6.75 -15.36 -6.51
CA LEU A 184 6.58 -14.14 -5.72
C LEU A 184 6.20 -12.98 -6.64
N TYR A 185 4.92 -12.60 -6.68
CA TYR A 185 4.47 -11.46 -7.48
C TYR A 185 5.00 -10.14 -6.91
N ILE A 186 5.23 -9.16 -7.80
CA ILE A 186 5.77 -7.86 -7.40
C ILE A 186 4.71 -6.79 -7.63
N TYR A 187 4.41 -6.02 -6.58
CA TYR A 187 3.69 -4.75 -6.66
C TYR A 187 4.66 -3.60 -6.44
N SER A 188 4.56 -2.56 -7.26
CA SER A 188 5.24 -1.31 -6.94
C SER A 188 4.72 -0.76 -5.61
N GLY A 189 5.61 -0.36 -4.73
CA GLY A 189 5.27 0.39 -3.51
C GLY A 189 5.47 1.90 -3.67
N ASN A 190 6.00 2.33 -4.83
CA ASN A 190 6.33 3.71 -5.18
C ASN A 190 5.56 4.13 -6.43
N ASP A 191 4.79 5.21 -6.33
CA ASP A 191 3.96 5.71 -7.43
C ASP A 191 4.78 6.22 -8.63
N ASP A 192 6.00 6.69 -8.40
CA ASP A 192 6.93 7.15 -9.44
C ASP A 192 7.63 6.00 -10.19
N GLN A 193 7.45 4.75 -9.75
CA GLN A 193 8.09 3.56 -10.31
C GLN A 193 7.10 2.50 -10.83
N ILE A 194 5.84 2.86 -11.04
CA ILE A 194 4.81 1.90 -11.47
C ILE A 194 5.21 1.25 -12.81
N VAL A 195 5.38 2.06 -13.85
CA VAL A 195 5.72 1.57 -15.20
C VAL A 195 7.09 0.86 -15.23
N PRO A 196 8.17 1.39 -14.62
CA PRO A 196 9.44 0.67 -14.50
C PRO A 196 9.32 -0.71 -13.84
N ILE A 197 8.57 -0.82 -12.76
CA ILE A 197 8.39 -2.10 -12.06
C ILE A 197 7.53 -3.06 -12.88
N CYS A 198 6.46 -2.59 -13.51
CA CYS A 198 5.66 -3.40 -14.43
C CYS A 198 6.51 -3.93 -15.60
N SER A 199 7.47 -3.16 -16.12
CA SER A 199 8.38 -3.60 -17.18
C SER A 199 9.31 -4.75 -16.77
N LEU A 200 9.50 -4.95 -15.47
CA LEU A 200 10.28 -6.03 -14.88
C LEU A 200 9.41 -7.19 -14.36
N GLY A 201 8.15 -7.27 -14.79
CA GLY A 201 7.23 -8.34 -14.39
C GLY A 201 6.35 -8.01 -13.18
N GLY A 202 6.34 -6.77 -12.71
CA GLY A 202 5.38 -6.31 -11.71
C GLY A 202 3.94 -6.41 -12.23
N ILE A 203 3.01 -6.80 -11.38
CA ILE A 203 1.60 -7.03 -11.75
C ILE A 203 0.67 -5.87 -11.34
N GLY A 204 1.22 -4.81 -10.78
CA GLY A 204 0.45 -3.65 -10.34
C GLY A 204 1.18 -2.80 -9.30
N VAL A 205 0.41 -2.03 -8.56
CA VAL A 205 0.90 -1.07 -7.55
C VAL A 205 0.06 -1.10 -6.28
N ILE A 206 0.68 -0.86 -5.14
CA ILE A 206 0.01 -0.47 -3.89
C ILE A 206 0.29 1.01 -3.67
N SER A 207 -0.64 1.85 -4.10
CA SER A 207 -0.49 3.26 -4.45
C SER A 207 -0.98 4.21 -3.35
N VAL A 208 -0.31 5.35 -3.20
CA VAL A 208 -0.79 6.53 -2.47
C VAL A 208 -1.52 7.48 -3.42
N LEU A 209 -1.01 7.68 -4.64
CA LEU A 209 -1.61 8.53 -5.67
C LEU A 209 -3.05 8.11 -6.00
N SER A 210 -3.34 6.81 -5.98
CA SER A 210 -4.68 6.28 -6.25
C SER A 210 -5.75 6.84 -5.30
N ASN A 211 -5.39 7.29 -4.11
CA ASN A 211 -6.35 7.90 -3.19
C ASN A 211 -7.03 9.15 -3.79
N ILE A 212 -6.31 9.91 -4.62
CA ILE A 212 -6.81 11.16 -5.22
C ILE A 212 -7.05 11.06 -6.72
N LYS A 213 -6.44 10.10 -7.40
CA LYS A 213 -6.58 9.84 -8.85
C LYS A 213 -6.74 8.34 -9.14
N PRO A 214 -7.74 7.66 -8.52
CA PRO A 214 -7.85 6.18 -8.61
C PRO A 214 -7.97 5.70 -10.05
N LYS A 215 -8.90 6.24 -10.84
CA LYS A 215 -9.09 5.85 -12.25
C LYS A 215 -7.85 6.12 -13.09
N PHE A 216 -7.14 7.22 -12.89
CA PHE A 216 -5.92 7.53 -13.64
C PHE A 216 -4.83 6.48 -13.39
N VAL A 217 -4.62 6.09 -12.12
CA VAL A 217 -3.62 5.06 -11.78
C VAL A 217 -4.04 3.70 -12.35
N HIS A 218 -5.33 3.37 -12.25
CA HIS A 218 -5.88 2.16 -12.87
C HIS A 218 -5.60 2.14 -14.38
N ASP A 219 -6.00 3.18 -15.10
CA ASP A 219 -5.82 3.24 -16.55
C ASP A 219 -4.34 3.15 -16.94
N MET A 220 -3.43 3.82 -16.20
CA MET A 220 -1.99 3.75 -16.45
C MET A 220 -1.42 2.33 -16.29
N VAL A 221 -1.83 1.61 -15.24
CA VAL A 221 -1.38 0.25 -15.00
C VAL A 221 -1.92 -0.69 -16.08
N TYR A 222 -3.21 -0.61 -16.40
CA TYR A 222 -3.83 -1.47 -17.40
C TYR A 222 -3.36 -1.14 -18.82
N ASP A 223 -3.16 0.14 -19.18
CA ASP A 223 -2.51 0.48 -20.46
C ASP A 223 -1.16 -0.23 -20.61
N PHE A 224 -0.36 -0.28 -19.55
CA PHE A 224 0.90 -1.03 -19.60
C PHE A 224 0.69 -2.53 -19.76
N LEU A 225 -0.18 -3.13 -18.95
CA LEU A 225 -0.43 -4.58 -18.94
C LEU A 225 -1.06 -5.06 -20.26
N ASP A 226 -1.83 -4.20 -20.94
CA ASP A 226 -2.49 -4.47 -22.22
C ASP A 226 -1.57 -4.15 -23.43
N GLY A 227 -0.31 -3.73 -23.20
CA GLY A 227 0.67 -3.49 -24.23
C GLY A 227 0.72 -2.06 -24.78
N ASN A 228 -0.08 -1.12 -24.24
CA ASN A 228 -0.07 0.31 -24.61
C ASN A 228 1.08 1.05 -23.89
N ILE A 229 2.30 0.52 -23.99
CA ILE A 229 3.47 0.94 -23.20
C ILE A 229 3.78 2.43 -23.34
N ASP A 230 3.73 2.98 -24.55
CA ASP A 230 4.02 4.40 -24.80
C ASP A 230 3.01 5.33 -24.10
N LYS A 231 1.75 4.94 -24.04
CA LYS A 231 0.70 5.69 -23.34
C LYS A 231 0.95 5.65 -21.84
N ALA A 232 1.13 4.45 -21.26
CA ALA A 232 1.43 4.29 -19.85
C ALA A 232 2.68 5.07 -19.41
N ARG A 233 3.75 5.03 -20.23
CA ARG A 233 4.97 5.79 -20.00
C ARG A 233 4.71 7.29 -19.95
N LYS A 234 3.94 7.83 -20.89
CA LYS A 234 3.57 9.26 -20.93
C LYS A 234 2.76 9.64 -19.68
N MET A 235 1.80 8.81 -19.30
CA MET A 235 1.01 9.03 -18.07
C MET A 235 1.90 9.06 -16.84
N GLN A 236 2.82 8.09 -16.69
CA GLN A 236 3.78 8.03 -15.59
C GLN A 236 4.64 9.31 -15.51
N LEU A 237 5.20 9.76 -16.63
CA LEU A 237 6.06 10.94 -16.65
C LEU A 237 5.30 12.24 -16.37
N ASN A 238 4.09 12.37 -16.92
CA ASN A 238 3.28 13.57 -16.74
C ASN A 238 2.80 13.75 -15.29
N ILE A 239 2.54 12.66 -14.56
CA ILE A 239 2.03 12.71 -13.19
C ILE A 239 3.11 12.91 -12.13
N LEU A 240 4.40 12.82 -12.48
CA LEU A 240 5.52 12.94 -11.53
C LEU A 240 5.47 14.21 -10.65
N PRO A 241 5.12 15.40 -11.17
CA PRO A 241 5.05 16.59 -10.31
C PRO A 241 4.02 16.46 -9.17
N LEU A 242 2.86 15.84 -9.43
CA LEU A 242 1.85 15.58 -8.41
C LEU A 242 2.35 14.51 -7.42
N ILE A 243 2.97 13.44 -7.89
CA ILE A 243 3.57 12.42 -7.02
C ILE A 243 4.59 13.06 -6.09
N ASN A 244 5.54 13.84 -6.63
CA ASN A 244 6.54 14.53 -5.83
C ASN A 244 5.92 15.44 -4.76
N SER A 245 4.82 16.11 -5.10
CA SER A 245 4.09 16.95 -4.14
C SER A 245 3.40 16.13 -3.05
N LEU A 246 2.90 14.92 -3.36
CA LEU A 246 2.31 14.00 -2.37
C LEU A 246 3.36 13.38 -1.42
N PHE A 247 4.62 13.44 -1.77
CA PHE A 247 5.74 12.96 -0.95
C PHE A 247 6.69 14.08 -0.51
N SER A 248 6.27 15.36 -0.64
CA SER A 248 7.05 16.52 -0.18
C SER A 248 7.18 16.59 1.35
N GLU A 249 6.31 15.91 2.06
CA GLU A 249 6.40 15.63 3.50
C GLU A 249 6.06 14.15 3.74
N VAL A 250 6.19 13.73 5.00
CA VAL A 250 5.96 12.33 5.37
C VAL A 250 4.53 11.90 5.04
N ASN A 251 4.37 10.88 4.18
CA ASN A 251 3.06 10.25 3.94
C ASN A 251 2.52 9.65 5.25
N PRO A 252 1.24 9.92 5.66
CA PRO A 252 0.13 10.42 4.84
C PRO A 252 -0.19 11.93 4.95
N ILE A 253 0.70 12.78 5.45
CA ILE A 253 0.40 14.21 5.66
C ILE A 253 -0.13 14.86 4.36
N PRO A 254 0.56 14.80 3.20
CA PRO A 254 0.08 15.47 2.00
C PRO A 254 -1.19 14.85 1.42
N VAL A 255 -1.33 13.52 1.43
CA VAL A 255 -2.50 12.87 0.86
C VAL A 255 -3.78 13.15 1.66
N LYS A 256 -3.72 13.19 3.00
CA LYS A 256 -4.87 13.60 3.82
C LYS A 256 -5.29 15.03 3.53
N TYR A 257 -4.31 15.93 3.42
CA TYR A 257 -4.59 17.30 3.02
C TYR A 257 -5.24 17.36 1.62
N ALA A 258 -4.71 16.63 0.64
CA ALA A 258 -5.28 16.58 -0.69
C ALA A 258 -6.74 16.10 -0.70
N LEU A 259 -7.06 15.09 0.10
CA LEU A 259 -8.42 14.56 0.24
C LEU A 259 -9.37 15.59 0.87
N ASN A 260 -8.92 16.34 1.86
CA ASN A 260 -9.70 17.44 2.45
C ASN A 260 -9.98 18.54 1.39
N GLU A 261 -9.00 18.89 0.55
CA GLU A 261 -9.19 19.82 -0.58
C GLU A 261 -10.19 19.30 -1.64
N LEU A 262 -10.30 17.98 -1.79
CA LEU A 262 -11.25 17.34 -2.70
C LEU A 262 -12.65 17.16 -2.09
N GLY A 263 -12.89 17.65 -0.89
CA GLY A 263 -14.21 17.65 -0.23
C GLY A 263 -14.51 16.43 0.63
N PHE A 264 -13.50 15.63 0.95
CA PHE A 264 -13.58 14.63 2.02
C PHE A 264 -13.24 15.28 3.38
N ASN A 265 -13.59 14.60 4.47
CA ASN A 265 -13.26 15.03 5.83
C ASN A 265 -12.36 14.00 6.52
N PHE A 266 -11.05 14.03 6.20
CA PHE A 266 -10.06 13.11 6.78
C PHE A 266 -9.50 13.59 8.12
N GLY A 267 -9.84 14.83 8.53
CA GLY A 267 -9.23 15.47 9.68
C GLY A 267 -7.74 15.77 9.47
N VAL A 268 -7.02 15.90 10.56
CA VAL A 268 -5.56 16.06 10.58
C VAL A 268 -4.89 14.72 10.93
N PRO A 269 -3.63 14.51 10.53
CA PRO A 269 -2.87 13.35 10.99
C PRO A 269 -2.73 13.37 12.52
N ARG A 270 -2.62 12.19 13.12
CA ARG A 270 -2.33 12.05 14.55
C ARG A 270 -0.84 12.22 14.84
N LEU A 271 -0.50 12.83 15.97
CA LEU A 271 0.91 12.90 16.43
C LEU A 271 1.54 11.49 16.44
N PRO A 272 2.82 11.37 16.04
CA PRO A 272 3.81 12.42 15.85
C PRO A 272 3.73 13.17 14.51
N LEU A 273 2.80 12.79 13.60
CA LEU A 273 2.58 13.54 12.38
C LEU A 273 1.82 14.84 12.68
N VAL A 274 2.07 15.86 11.87
CA VAL A 274 1.49 17.20 12.04
C VAL A 274 0.74 17.62 10.77
N GLU A 275 0.07 18.76 10.83
CA GLU A 275 -0.55 19.36 9.65
C GLU A 275 0.48 19.65 8.54
N PHE A 276 0.01 19.55 7.30
CA PHE A 276 0.81 19.87 6.12
C PHE A 276 1.22 21.34 6.13
N SER A 277 2.47 21.65 5.76
CA SER A 277 3.00 23.02 5.81
C SER A 277 2.33 23.95 4.79
N ASP A 278 2.13 25.21 5.13
CA ASP A 278 1.46 26.17 4.25
C ASP A 278 2.19 26.42 2.93
N THR A 279 3.52 26.28 2.92
CA THR A 279 4.32 26.35 1.69
C THR A 279 3.96 25.22 0.75
N ASN A 280 3.94 23.99 1.25
CA ASN A 280 3.66 22.81 0.45
C ASN A 280 2.16 22.69 0.07
N LYS A 281 1.24 23.19 0.93
CA LYS A 281 -0.19 23.31 0.59
C LYS A 281 -0.40 24.11 -0.69
N LYS A 282 0.31 25.24 -0.86
CA LYS A 282 0.21 26.08 -2.06
C LYS A 282 0.64 25.35 -3.32
N VAL A 283 1.72 24.58 -3.24
CA VAL A 283 2.27 23.80 -4.35
C VAL A 283 1.31 22.67 -4.73
N LEU A 284 0.86 21.88 -3.75
CA LEU A 284 -0.04 20.75 -4.01
C LEU A 284 -1.37 21.20 -4.61
N ARG A 285 -1.96 22.30 -4.14
CA ARG A 285 -3.20 22.88 -4.71
C ARG A 285 -3.07 23.21 -6.19
N GLN A 286 -1.92 23.63 -6.68
CA GLN A 286 -1.71 23.90 -8.11
C GLN A 286 -1.86 22.62 -8.93
N TYR A 287 -1.28 21.50 -8.47
CA TYR A 287 -1.37 20.21 -9.15
C TYR A 287 -2.74 19.56 -9.03
N LEU A 288 -3.48 19.75 -7.92
CA LEU A 288 -4.84 19.22 -7.77
C LEU A 288 -5.84 19.84 -8.74
N LYS A 289 -5.64 21.12 -9.11
CA LYS A 289 -6.52 21.88 -10.03
C LYS A 289 -6.20 21.66 -11.50
N THR A 290 -5.11 20.96 -11.81
CA THR A 290 -4.59 20.84 -13.17
C THR A 290 -5.20 19.60 -13.85
N ASP A 291 -5.96 19.79 -14.91
CA ASP A 291 -6.51 18.71 -15.76
C ASP A 291 -5.46 18.15 -16.76
N TYR A 292 -4.19 18.47 -16.57
CA TYR A 292 -3.09 18.06 -17.49
C TYR A 292 -2.80 16.55 -17.50
N TYR A 293 -3.55 15.76 -16.74
CA TYR A 293 -3.29 14.32 -16.60
C TYR A 293 -4.29 13.45 -17.37
N ILE A 294 -5.02 14.05 -18.32
CA ILE A 294 -5.93 13.34 -19.22
C ILE A 294 -5.20 12.87 -20.46
#